data_4e4d9518c7c07b0addc9fa4d29baf7a9
#
_entry.id   4e4d9518c7c07b0addc9fa4d29baf7a9
#
_cell.length_a   1.000
_cell.length_b   1.000
_cell.length_c   1.000
_cell.angle_alpha   90.00
_cell.angle_beta   90.00
_cell.angle_gamma   90.00
#
_symmetry.space_group_name_H-M   'P 1'
#
loop_
_entity.id
_entity.type
_entity.pdbx_description
1 polymer ?
#
loop_
_entity_poly.entity_id
_entity_poly.type
_entity_poly.pdbx_seq_one_letter_code
_entity_poly.pdbx_strand_id
1 'polypeptide(L)'
;MRKIHFTDKYLLSPYHPVTVLVAGAGGTGSQVITNLARMSVALQALGHPGLHLTAFDPDTVTEANIGRQLFSETELGLNKATALVTRVNSFFGYAWEARECRYPIITK
;
A
#
# COMPACT_ATOMS: atom_id res chain seq x y z
N MET A 1 1.71 -12.74 7.38
CA MET A 1 0.68 -12.02 8.13
C MET A 1 0.64 -10.57 7.71
N ARG A 2 -0.52 -10.05 7.64
CA ARG A 2 -0.79 -8.69 7.20
C ARG A 2 -1.23 -7.83 8.36
N LYS A 3 -0.68 -6.60 8.41
CA LYS A 3 -1.11 -5.65 9.43
C LYS A 3 -1.33 -4.30 8.81
N ILE A 4 -2.36 -3.60 9.27
CA ILE A 4 -2.66 -2.25 8.87
C ILE A 4 -2.74 -1.41 10.14
N HIS A 5 -1.98 -0.32 10.15
CA HIS A 5 -1.96 0.58 11.29
C HIS A 5 -2.43 1.95 10.89
N PHE A 6 -3.32 2.52 11.69
CA PHE A 6 -3.78 3.90 11.53
C PHE A 6 -3.31 4.71 12.74
N THR A 7 -2.94 5.94 12.46
CA THR A 7 -2.61 6.88 13.52
C THR A 7 -3.83 7.76 13.76
N ASP A 8 -4.54 7.48 14.85
CA ASP A 8 -5.86 8.06 15.10
C ASP A 8 -5.88 9.58 15.08
N LYS A 9 -4.83 10.21 15.60
CA LYS A 9 -4.82 11.66 15.66
C LYS A 9 -4.92 12.31 14.27
N TYR A 10 -4.49 11.59 13.24
CA TYR A 10 -4.55 12.13 11.89
C TYR A 10 -5.95 12.01 11.29
N LEU A 11 -6.78 11.12 11.81
CA LEU A 11 -8.15 11.02 11.34
C LEU A 11 -8.95 12.28 11.67
N LEU A 12 -8.60 12.95 12.76
CA LEU A 12 -9.31 14.12 13.22
C LEU A 12 -8.69 15.41 12.72
N SER A 13 -7.56 15.36 12.04
CA SER A 13 -6.86 16.56 11.56
C SER A 13 -7.12 16.75 10.06
N PRO A 14 -7.73 17.88 9.65
CA PRO A 14 -7.95 18.12 8.23
C PRO A 14 -6.68 18.59 7.50
N TYR A 15 -5.56 18.71 8.19
CA TYR A 15 -4.34 19.28 7.62
C TYR A 15 -3.28 18.25 7.28
N HIS A 16 -3.45 17.01 7.73
CA HIS A 16 -2.45 15.97 7.52
C HIS A 16 -3.08 14.70 6.98
N PRO A 17 -2.43 14.01 6.05
CA PRO A 17 -2.93 12.71 5.62
C PRO A 17 -2.80 11.69 6.74
N VAL A 18 -3.67 10.70 6.71
CA VAL A 18 -3.58 9.56 7.63
C VAL A 18 -2.43 8.68 7.18
N THR A 19 -1.53 8.36 8.10
CA THR A 19 -0.41 7.47 7.81
C THR A 19 -0.86 6.03 7.98
N VAL A 20 -0.68 5.23 6.92
CA VAL A 20 -1.09 3.83 6.90
C VAL A 20 0.13 2.96 6.59
N LEU A 21 0.35 1.93 7.39
CA LEU A 21 1.41 0.96 7.15
C LEU A 21 0.76 -0.39 6.83
N VAL A 22 1.17 -0.99 5.71
CA VAL A 22 0.63 -2.28 5.29
C VAL A 22 1.77 -3.28 5.22
N ALA A 23 1.68 -4.34 6.02
CA ALA A 23 2.67 -5.41 6.03
C ALA A 23 2.17 -6.56 5.16
N GLY A 24 2.82 -6.76 4.03
CA GLY A 24 2.45 -7.79 3.07
C GLY A 24 1.68 -7.23 1.90
N ALA A 25 2.09 -7.59 0.69
CA ALA A 25 1.50 -7.07 -0.54
C ALA A 25 0.96 -8.17 -1.46
N GLY A 26 0.99 -9.44 -0.99
CA GLY A 26 0.45 -10.53 -1.79
C GLY A 26 -0.99 -10.83 -1.40
N GLY A 27 -1.71 -11.55 -2.25
CA GLY A 27 -3.06 -11.98 -1.93
C GLY A 27 -3.98 -10.85 -1.50
N THR A 28 -4.54 -10.98 -0.30
CA THR A 28 -5.48 -9.97 0.22
C THR A 28 -4.81 -8.61 0.41
N GLY A 29 -3.49 -8.58 0.68
CA GLY A 29 -2.78 -7.31 0.85
C GLY A 29 -2.84 -6.44 -0.39
N SER A 30 -2.76 -7.04 -1.58
CA SER A 30 -2.84 -6.27 -2.81
C SER A 30 -4.22 -5.64 -2.98
N GLN A 31 -5.27 -6.33 -2.59
CA GLN A 31 -6.63 -5.79 -2.64
C GLN A 31 -6.82 -4.66 -1.63
N VAL A 32 -6.27 -4.82 -0.44
CA VAL A 32 -6.35 -3.80 0.60
C VAL A 32 -5.69 -2.51 0.13
N ILE A 33 -4.50 -2.61 -0.47
CA ILE A 33 -3.78 -1.42 -0.94
C ILE A 33 -4.59 -0.68 -2.01
N THR A 34 -5.18 -1.41 -2.96
CA THR A 34 -5.99 -0.79 -3.99
C THR A 34 -7.23 -0.13 -3.42
N ASN A 35 -7.88 -0.79 -2.46
CA ASN A 35 -9.07 -0.23 -1.83
C ASN A 35 -8.74 1.00 -0.99
N LEU A 36 -7.59 1.01 -0.34
CA LEU A 36 -7.15 2.19 0.41
C LEU A 36 -6.88 3.36 -0.52
N ALA A 37 -6.38 3.10 -1.73
CA ALA A 37 -6.19 4.17 -2.70
C ALA A 37 -7.54 4.80 -3.08
N ARG A 38 -8.56 3.98 -3.28
CA ARG A 38 -9.90 4.50 -3.58
C ARG A 38 -10.47 5.28 -2.42
N MET A 39 -10.25 4.80 -1.20
CA MET A 39 -10.68 5.51 0.00
C MET A 39 -10.00 6.87 0.10
N SER A 40 -8.71 6.92 -0.21
CA SER A 40 -7.96 8.17 -0.19
C SER A 40 -8.56 9.19 -1.16
N VAL A 41 -8.90 8.74 -2.37
CA VAL A 41 -9.55 9.61 -3.35
C VAL A 41 -10.87 10.16 -2.81
N ALA A 42 -11.67 9.30 -2.20
CA ALA A 42 -12.95 9.72 -1.63
C ALA A 42 -12.76 10.74 -0.51
N LEU A 43 -11.79 10.53 0.35
CA LEU A 43 -11.49 11.47 1.43
C LEU A 43 -11.06 12.82 0.86
N GLN A 44 -10.22 12.81 -0.16
CA GLN A 44 -9.76 14.06 -0.78
C GLN A 44 -10.89 14.80 -1.45
N ALA A 45 -11.85 14.09 -2.02
CA ALA A 45 -13.03 14.71 -2.62
C ALA A 45 -13.88 15.42 -1.57
N LEU A 46 -13.78 15.00 -0.31
CA LEU A 46 -14.49 15.62 0.81
C LEU A 46 -13.66 16.70 1.50
N GLY A 47 -12.51 17.06 0.94
CA GLY A 47 -11.66 18.11 1.50
C GLY A 47 -10.63 17.61 2.50
N HIS A 48 -10.51 16.31 2.70
CA HIS A 48 -9.51 15.72 3.59
C HIS A 48 -8.21 15.50 2.82
N PRO A 49 -7.03 15.61 3.47
CA PRO A 49 -5.76 15.37 2.78
C PRO A 49 -5.59 13.95 2.21
N GLY A 50 -6.37 12.98 2.69
CA GLY A 50 -6.29 11.61 2.20
C GLY A 50 -5.36 10.75 3.02
N LEU A 51 -4.81 9.72 2.38
CA LEU A 51 -3.93 8.75 3.03
C LEU A 51 -2.53 8.85 2.46
N HIS A 52 -1.55 8.54 3.29
CA HIS A 52 -0.19 8.30 2.83
C HIS A 52 0.20 6.90 3.30
N LEU A 53 0.51 6.02 2.36
CA LEU A 53 0.69 4.61 2.67
C LEU A 53 2.13 4.18 2.38
N THR A 54 2.65 3.34 3.28
CA THR A 54 3.90 2.63 3.05
C THR A 54 3.62 1.15 3.13
N ALA A 55 3.98 0.41 2.09
CA ALA A 55 3.80 -1.03 2.02
C ALA A 55 5.13 -1.73 2.21
N PHE A 56 5.13 -2.82 2.97
CA PHE A 56 6.32 -3.62 3.27
C PHE A 56 6.13 -5.02 2.76
N ASP A 57 7.08 -5.54 1.99
CA ASP A 57 7.06 -6.93 1.58
C ASP A 57 8.46 -7.35 1.15
N PRO A 58 8.98 -8.51 1.64
CA PRO A 58 10.29 -8.98 1.22
C PRO A 58 10.28 -9.77 -0.08
N ASP A 59 9.10 -10.15 -0.57
CA ASP A 59 8.99 -11.09 -1.68
C ASP A 59 8.94 -10.41 -3.03
N THR A 60 9.29 -11.16 -4.07
CA THR A 60 9.18 -10.69 -5.45
C THR A 60 8.01 -11.37 -6.15
N VAL A 61 7.55 -10.75 -7.22
CA VAL A 61 6.48 -11.31 -8.04
C VAL A 61 7.03 -12.49 -8.83
N THR A 62 6.38 -13.63 -8.73
CA THR A 62 6.72 -14.84 -9.48
C THR A 62 5.61 -15.19 -10.44
N GLU A 63 5.87 -16.13 -11.34
CA GLU A 63 4.85 -16.57 -12.29
C GLU A 63 3.60 -17.09 -11.60
N ALA A 64 3.77 -17.71 -10.43
CA ALA A 64 2.62 -18.22 -9.67
C ALA A 64 1.72 -17.11 -9.16
N ASN A 65 2.21 -15.89 -9.08
CA ASN A 65 1.43 -14.75 -8.58
C ASN A 65 0.62 -14.05 -9.66
N ILE A 66 0.98 -14.27 -10.93
CA ILE A 66 0.33 -13.57 -12.03
C ILE A 66 -1.08 -14.08 -12.19
N GLY A 67 -2.03 -13.14 -12.23
CA GLY A 67 -3.44 -13.47 -12.39
C GLY A 67 -4.14 -13.84 -11.10
N ARG A 68 -3.39 -14.31 -10.09
CA ARG A 68 -3.99 -14.70 -8.81
C ARG A 68 -3.93 -13.61 -7.76
N GLN A 69 -2.92 -12.75 -7.83
CA GLN A 69 -2.68 -11.72 -6.82
C GLN A 69 -2.62 -10.32 -7.41
N LEU A 70 -3.31 -10.09 -8.53
CA LEU A 70 -3.36 -8.78 -9.14
C LEU A 70 -2.01 -8.29 -9.66
N PHE A 71 -1.12 -9.21 -10.02
CA PHE A 71 0.14 -8.87 -10.66
C PHE A 71 0.10 -9.24 -12.12
N SER A 72 0.85 -8.51 -12.93
CA SER A 72 0.94 -8.75 -14.37
C SER A 72 2.33 -9.23 -14.75
N GLU A 73 2.46 -9.73 -15.98
CA GLU A 73 3.74 -10.21 -16.47
C GLU A 73 4.80 -9.13 -16.49
N THR A 74 4.42 -7.89 -16.71
CA THR A 74 5.38 -6.79 -16.70
C THR A 74 5.97 -6.55 -15.32
N GLU A 75 5.34 -7.08 -14.28
CA GLU A 75 5.80 -6.92 -12.91
C GLU A 75 6.62 -8.10 -12.42
N LEU A 76 6.80 -9.11 -13.27
CA LEU A 76 7.56 -10.30 -12.91
C LEU A 76 8.97 -9.93 -12.46
N GLY A 77 9.38 -10.45 -11.30
CA GLY A 77 10.71 -10.19 -10.75
C GLY A 77 10.80 -8.93 -9.90
N LEU A 78 9.79 -8.06 -9.94
CA LEU A 78 9.77 -6.89 -9.07
C LEU A 78 9.37 -7.28 -7.67
N ASN A 79 9.79 -6.50 -6.68
CA ASN A 79 9.31 -6.65 -5.32
C ASN A 79 7.80 -6.38 -5.31
N LYS A 80 7.04 -7.18 -4.54
CA LYS A 80 5.59 -7.08 -4.54
C LYS A 80 5.09 -5.73 -4.06
N ALA A 81 5.69 -5.20 -3.00
CA ALA A 81 5.29 -3.87 -2.52
C ALA A 81 5.60 -2.80 -3.55
N THR A 82 6.79 -2.86 -4.14
CA THR A 82 7.19 -1.90 -5.17
C THR A 82 6.24 -1.95 -6.37
N ALA A 83 5.89 -3.14 -6.83
CA ALA A 83 5.01 -3.30 -7.98
C ALA A 83 3.64 -2.66 -7.72
N LEU A 84 3.04 -2.95 -6.58
CA LEU A 84 1.72 -2.43 -6.25
C LEU A 84 1.73 -0.92 -6.02
N VAL A 85 2.70 -0.43 -5.26
CA VAL A 85 2.78 0.99 -4.96
C VAL A 85 3.06 1.80 -6.23
N THR A 86 3.95 1.30 -7.09
CA THR A 86 4.21 1.98 -8.36
C THR A 86 2.95 2.08 -9.20
N ARG A 87 2.19 1.00 -9.26
CA ARG A 87 0.94 0.98 -10.03
C ARG A 87 -0.06 1.97 -9.46
N VAL A 88 -0.23 1.99 -8.14
CA VAL A 88 -1.16 2.92 -7.49
C VAL A 88 -0.72 4.37 -7.73
N ASN A 89 0.57 4.64 -7.56
CA ASN A 89 1.07 5.99 -7.74
C ASN A 89 0.85 6.48 -9.17
N SER A 90 1.07 5.60 -10.15
CA SER A 90 0.84 5.95 -11.56
C SER A 90 -0.61 6.25 -11.84
N PHE A 91 -1.51 5.41 -11.32
CA PHE A 91 -2.93 5.54 -11.64
C PHE A 91 -3.60 6.68 -10.89
N PHE A 92 -3.27 6.84 -9.61
CA PHE A 92 -3.93 7.83 -8.75
C PHE A 92 -3.15 9.12 -8.57
N GLY A 93 -1.90 9.18 -9.03
CA GLY A 93 -1.08 10.37 -8.85
C GLY A 93 -0.54 10.54 -7.44
N TYR A 94 -0.33 9.45 -6.73
CA TYR A 94 0.19 9.49 -5.36
C TYR A 94 1.70 9.30 -5.32
N ALA A 95 2.28 9.57 -4.14
CA ALA A 95 3.69 9.36 -3.85
C ALA A 95 3.82 8.41 -2.65
N TRP A 96 3.06 7.33 -2.65
CA TRP A 96 3.14 6.32 -1.60
C TRP A 96 4.47 5.58 -1.69
N GLU A 97 4.87 4.94 -0.59
CA GLU A 97 6.19 4.33 -0.49
C GLU A 97 6.13 2.82 -0.38
N ALA A 98 7.18 2.17 -0.88
CA ALA A 98 7.36 0.74 -0.78
C ALA A 98 8.69 0.45 -0.11
N ARG A 99 8.71 -0.54 0.78
CA ARG A 99 9.91 -1.02 1.44
C ARG A 99 10.06 -2.50 1.11
N GLU A 100 11.21 -2.86 0.59
CA GLU A 100 11.46 -4.23 0.13
C GLU A 100 11.99 -5.09 1.27
N CYS A 101 11.25 -5.11 2.36
CA CYS A 101 11.62 -5.83 3.55
C CYS A 101 10.37 -6.18 4.35
N ARG A 102 10.54 -7.00 5.37
CA ARG A 102 9.44 -7.28 6.29
C ARG A 102 9.14 -6.04 7.10
N TYR A 103 7.88 -5.89 7.49
CA TYR A 103 7.52 -4.81 8.41
C TYR A 103 8.34 -4.98 9.69
N PRO A 104 9.04 -3.93 10.13
CA PRO A 104 9.90 -4.06 11.30
C PRO A 104 9.09 -4.37 12.55
N ILE A 105 9.57 -5.34 13.31
CA ILE A 105 9.01 -5.64 14.62
C ILE A 105 9.99 -5.09 15.62
N ILE A 106 9.52 -4.16 16.43
CA ILE A 106 10.35 -3.58 17.46
C ILE A 106 10.19 -4.40 18.72
N THR A 107 11.28 -5.04 19.11
CA THR A 107 11.30 -5.81 20.36
C THR A 107 12.28 -5.18 21.32
N LYS A 108 11.87 -5.10 22.54
CA LYS A 108 12.69 -4.50 23.57
C LYS A 108 12.97 -5.50 24.67
#